data_19e99a963b93dd6e6d5118e9040a7c4e
#
_entry.id   19e99a963b93dd6e6d5118e9040a7c4e
#
_cell.length_a   1.000
_cell.length_b   1.000
_cell.length_c   1.000
_cell.angle_alpha   90.00
_cell.angle_beta   90.00
_cell.angle_gamma   90.00
#
_symmetry.space_group_name_H-M   'P 1'
#
loop_
_entity.id
_entity.type
_entity.pdbx_description
1 polymer ?
#
loop_
_entity_poly.entity_id
_entity_poly.type
_entity_poly.pdbx_seq_one_letter_code
_entity_poly.pdbx_strand_id
1 'polypeptide(L)'
;MKKKFVRLISAVLSAAMTLTAVPLSAFAEGEAHTHDGESNVITTPLDFREKTADENGAGWSWDYDTKTLTLDGVNIQATTDSMSVVTVPDGTEIVLNGNNTIVQTDTGKSDTYVLSAVNNKEVNCDGTMTISGDGVLNAENRSTDSMARSLGGSIILNGGTVNATGTVKTNSLEIHNDGVLNANATTASFEGVAVNVSGGITVDGNGSLTAVGCANESTLNSAILLTSNFGDKISVSENGSITLPEGNAARVGIYYSGNNGDGMDAEISGGKVTAYGTKYGIYKVNLIMNGTGSVYTTGGSYAIGQTVPTINEDEFVVKGSTEFKAEESSVTANAEFNSGYYEIGRADAKTVVIKPDTSPRIILGNQIGIFKTEEYEIIEDMDMTDIKLKGTVYFDITLKNMSDEEFADARGCFGGDEPDLLASIIKTDYGWVCMVCDTEFSVTYDTDNTLTIKCGDIVSNTVQVKSNANRFNKVTQGDNTNRTVFYTNTSQEEKDNYKLVSTYTVDSESISYNWYS
;
A
#
# COMPACT_ATOMS: atom_id res chain seq x y z
N MET A 1 -28.66 12.46 26.99
CA MET A 1 -28.53 11.63 25.77
C MET A 1 -27.08 11.38 25.30
N LYS A 2 -26.05 11.99 25.90
CA LYS A 2 -24.63 11.87 25.46
C LYS A 2 -23.86 10.63 25.99
N LYS A 3 -24.40 9.81 26.84
CA LYS A 3 -23.67 8.62 27.41
C LYS A 3 -23.96 7.28 26.72
N LYS A 4 -24.89 7.23 25.76
CA LYS A 4 -25.19 5.98 25.03
C LYS A 4 -24.45 5.83 23.70
N PHE A 5 -23.93 6.92 23.13
CA PHE A 5 -23.24 6.89 21.84
C PHE A 5 -21.78 6.39 21.95
N VAL A 6 -21.10 6.69 23.05
CA VAL A 6 -19.70 6.27 23.26
C VAL A 6 -19.55 4.76 23.47
N ARG A 7 -20.61 4.07 23.93
CA ARG A 7 -20.56 2.59 24.12
C ARG A 7 -20.81 1.79 22.85
N LEU A 8 -21.38 2.40 21.81
CA LEU A 8 -21.63 1.70 20.54
C LEU A 8 -20.36 1.67 19.66
N ILE A 9 -19.56 2.71 19.72
CA ILE A 9 -18.31 2.81 18.95
C ILE A 9 -17.23 1.87 19.51
N SER A 10 -17.16 1.70 20.84
CA SER A 10 -16.23 0.73 21.44
C SER A 10 -16.59 -0.73 21.14
N ALA A 11 -17.86 -1.06 20.89
CA ALA A 11 -18.25 -2.42 20.58
C ALA A 11 -17.95 -2.84 19.15
N VAL A 12 -17.92 -1.89 18.21
CA VAL A 12 -17.61 -2.16 16.79
C VAL A 12 -16.09 -2.28 16.56
N LEU A 13 -15.28 -1.52 17.31
CA LEU A 13 -13.81 -1.64 17.22
C LEU A 13 -13.27 -2.91 17.89
N SER A 14 -13.97 -3.45 18.90
CA SER A 14 -13.54 -4.71 19.55
C SER A 14 -13.88 -5.96 18.75
N ALA A 15 -14.82 -5.89 17.82
CA ALA A 15 -15.20 -7.04 16.99
C ALA A 15 -14.25 -7.26 15.79
N ALA A 16 -13.41 -6.27 15.45
CA ALA A 16 -12.47 -6.36 14.34
C ALA A 16 -11.07 -6.88 14.74
N MET A 17 -10.80 -7.13 16.02
CA MET A 17 -9.49 -7.57 16.52
C MET A 17 -9.47 -8.94 17.20
N THR A 18 -10.54 -9.70 17.17
CA THR A 18 -10.46 -11.12 17.54
C THR A 18 -10.22 -11.98 16.29
N LEU A 19 -9.05 -11.86 15.67
CA LEU A 19 -8.47 -12.99 14.98
C LEU A 19 -8.02 -13.95 16.08
N THR A 20 -8.92 -14.82 16.50
CA THR A 20 -8.56 -15.96 17.32
C THR A 20 -7.50 -16.73 16.57
N ALA A 21 -6.34 -16.93 17.20
CA ALA A 21 -5.39 -17.92 16.78
C ALA A 21 -6.16 -19.26 16.68
N VAL A 22 -6.49 -19.66 15.47
CA VAL A 22 -7.02 -20.99 15.22
C VAL A 22 -5.85 -21.93 15.45
N PRO A 23 -5.92 -22.84 16.44
CA PRO A 23 -4.85 -23.81 16.60
C PRO A 23 -4.77 -24.63 15.30
N LEU A 24 -3.56 -24.89 14.86
CA LEU A 24 -3.22 -25.63 13.62
C LEU A 24 -3.87 -27.03 13.51
N SER A 25 -4.59 -27.45 14.52
CA SER A 25 -5.30 -28.74 14.59
C SER A 25 -6.79 -28.68 14.17
N ALA A 26 -7.31 -27.53 13.74
CA ALA A 26 -8.72 -27.39 13.37
C ALA A 26 -9.02 -27.54 11.87
N PHE A 27 -8.04 -27.97 11.06
CA PHE A 27 -8.27 -28.28 9.65
C PHE A 27 -8.58 -29.78 9.45
N ALA A 28 -9.59 -30.29 10.14
CA ALA A 28 -10.17 -31.57 9.81
C ALA A 28 -11.57 -31.62 10.40
N GLU A 29 -12.55 -31.34 9.58
CA GLU A 29 -13.88 -31.92 9.61
C GLU A 29 -14.81 -31.13 8.68
N GLY A 30 -14.57 -31.26 7.36
CA GLY A 30 -15.63 -31.17 6.37
C GLY A 30 -16.35 -32.52 6.35
N GLU A 31 -17.67 -32.52 6.40
CA GLU A 31 -18.46 -33.74 6.36
C GLU A 31 -18.04 -34.60 5.17
N ALA A 32 -17.50 -35.80 5.49
CA ALA A 32 -17.16 -36.80 4.50
C ALA A 32 -18.44 -37.27 3.82
N HIS A 33 -18.59 -36.99 2.54
CA HIS A 33 -19.45 -37.81 1.70
C HIS A 33 -18.88 -39.24 1.71
N THR A 34 -19.48 -40.10 2.51
CA THR A 34 -19.15 -41.53 2.53
C THR A 34 -19.57 -42.17 1.22
N HIS A 35 -18.61 -42.29 0.29
CA HIS A 35 -18.67 -43.37 -0.67
C HIS A 35 -18.22 -44.63 0.07
N ASP A 36 -19.13 -45.55 0.28
CA ASP A 36 -18.83 -46.94 0.71
C ASP A 36 -17.96 -47.59 -0.39
N GLY A 37 -16.69 -47.65 -0.18
CA GLY A 37 -15.71 -48.31 -1.04
C GLY A 37 -14.32 -48.06 -0.51
N GLU A 38 -13.50 -49.06 -0.43
CA GLU A 38 -12.10 -49.05 -0.03
C GLU A 38 -11.42 -47.78 -0.55
N SER A 39 -10.78 -47.02 0.34
CA SER A 39 -9.96 -45.84 -0.02
C SER A 39 -8.93 -46.29 -1.05
N ASN A 40 -9.21 -46.06 -2.34
CA ASN A 40 -8.29 -46.39 -3.44
C ASN A 40 -7.10 -45.40 -3.41
N VAL A 41 -6.16 -45.70 -2.52
CA VAL A 41 -4.90 -44.94 -2.47
C VAL A 41 -4.07 -45.33 -3.70
N ILE A 42 -3.77 -44.35 -4.53
CA ILE A 42 -2.85 -44.52 -5.65
C ILE A 42 -1.44 -44.47 -5.09
N THR A 43 -0.65 -45.53 -5.29
CA THR A 43 0.71 -45.66 -4.74
C THR A 43 1.82 -45.46 -5.79
N THR A 44 1.43 -45.15 -7.02
CA THR A 44 2.35 -44.87 -8.13
C THR A 44 2.27 -43.43 -8.56
N PRO A 45 3.41 -42.79 -8.91
CA PRO A 45 3.40 -41.45 -9.49
C PRO A 45 2.60 -41.38 -10.78
N LEU A 46 2.01 -40.23 -11.05
CA LEU A 46 1.29 -39.91 -12.28
C LEU A 46 2.08 -38.93 -13.12
N ASP A 47 2.36 -39.33 -14.36
CA ASP A 47 3.08 -38.47 -15.34
C ASP A 47 2.21 -38.27 -16.59
N PHE A 48 1.80 -37.03 -16.81
CA PHE A 48 0.94 -36.64 -17.92
C PHE A 48 1.71 -36.08 -19.12
N ARG A 49 3.04 -35.92 -19.04
CA ARG A 49 3.87 -35.33 -20.12
C ARG A 49 3.87 -36.15 -21.41
N GLU A 50 3.72 -37.45 -21.32
CA GLU A 50 3.78 -38.36 -22.47
C GLU A 50 2.42 -38.98 -22.81
N LYS A 51 1.36 -38.51 -22.15
CA LYS A 51 0.02 -38.98 -22.47
C LYS A 51 -0.40 -38.43 -23.84
N THR A 52 -0.99 -39.29 -24.66
CA THR A 52 -1.39 -39.00 -26.03
C THR A 52 -2.91 -39.20 -26.24
N ALA A 53 -3.66 -39.48 -25.19
CA ALA A 53 -5.08 -39.68 -25.20
C ALA A 53 -5.68 -39.40 -23.83
N ASP A 54 -6.99 -39.27 -23.75
CA ASP A 54 -7.74 -39.15 -22.53
C ASP A 54 -7.55 -40.36 -21.63
N GLU A 55 -7.40 -40.11 -20.33
CA GLU A 55 -7.28 -41.17 -19.35
C GLU A 55 -8.10 -40.86 -18.09
N ASN A 56 -8.53 -41.91 -17.38
CA ASN A 56 -9.24 -41.76 -16.14
C ASN A 56 -8.65 -42.70 -15.08
N GLY A 57 -8.70 -42.30 -13.83
CA GLY A 57 -8.30 -43.10 -12.68
C GLY A 57 -9.19 -42.86 -11.47
N ALA A 58 -8.79 -43.40 -10.33
CA ALA A 58 -9.52 -43.22 -9.09
C ALA A 58 -9.43 -41.76 -8.63
N GLY A 59 -10.50 -41.00 -8.80
CA GLY A 59 -10.60 -39.61 -8.38
C GLY A 59 -9.86 -38.61 -9.29
N TRP A 60 -9.51 -39.01 -10.52
CA TRP A 60 -8.92 -38.07 -11.50
C TRP A 60 -9.32 -38.43 -12.93
N SER A 61 -9.31 -37.41 -13.81
CA SER A 61 -9.42 -37.58 -15.27
C SER A 61 -8.47 -36.60 -15.98
N TRP A 62 -7.93 -37.07 -17.10
CA TRP A 62 -7.08 -36.29 -18.00
C TRP A 62 -7.73 -36.16 -19.36
N ASP A 63 -7.94 -34.94 -19.81
CA ASP A 63 -8.34 -34.60 -21.15
C ASP A 63 -7.08 -34.17 -21.93
N TYR A 64 -6.70 -34.93 -22.92
CA TYR A 64 -5.49 -34.70 -23.69
C TYR A 64 -5.57 -33.47 -24.60
N ASP A 65 -6.72 -33.25 -25.22
CA ASP A 65 -6.90 -32.17 -26.19
C ASP A 65 -6.85 -30.78 -25.51
N THR A 66 -7.44 -30.68 -24.34
CA THR A 66 -7.45 -29.43 -23.55
C THR A 66 -6.32 -29.31 -22.54
N LYS A 67 -5.55 -30.37 -22.34
CA LYS A 67 -4.57 -30.52 -21.25
C LYS A 67 -5.19 -30.22 -19.88
N THR A 68 -6.36 -30.75 -19.60
CA THR A 68 -7.08 -30.54 -18.35
C THR A 68 -6.97 -31.77 -17.46
N LEU A 69 -6.42 -31.59 -16.26
CA LEU A 69 -6.41 -32.59 -15.20
C LEU A 69 -7.49 -32.25 -14.18
N THR A 70 -8.57 -33.02 -14.16
CA THR A 70 -9.59 -32.89 -13.12
C THR A 70 -9.27 -33.80 -11.95
N LEU A 71 -9.23 -33.26 -10.74
CA LEU A 71 -9.07 -33.99 -9.48
C LEU A 71 -10.40 -33.91 -8.72
N ASP A 72 -10.97 -35.10 -8.39
CA ASP A 72 -12.25 -35.21 -7.70
C ASP A 72 -12.16 -36.32 -6.61
N GLY A 73 -11.71 -35.92 -5.43
CA GLY A 73 -11.50 -36.82 -4.31
C GLY A 73 -10.29 -37.76 -4.47
N VAL A 74 -9.29 -37.35 -5.24
CA VAL A 74 -8.07 -38.15 -5.45
C VAL A 74 -7.25 -38.30 -4.17
N ASN A 75 -6.71 -39.51 -3.96
CA ASN A 75 -5.77 -39.80 -2.87
C ASN A 75 -4.55 -40.53 -3.44
N ILE A 76 -3.44 -39.77 -3.60
CA ILE A 76 -2.16 -40.27 -4.09
C ILE A 76 -1.15 -40.24 -2.94
N GLN A 77 -0.58 -41.37 -2.60
CA GLN A 77 0.49 -41.50 -1.61
C GLN A 77 1.60 -42.35 -2.23
N ALA A 78 2.53 -41.67 -2.89
CA ALA A 78 3.54 -42.34 -3.69
C ALA A 78 4.95 -41.84 -3.35
N THR A 79 5.94 -42.70 -3.61
CA THR A 79 7.33 -42.29 -3.75
C THR A 79 7.61 -42.02 -5.23
N THR A 80 8.55 -41.15 -5.50
CA THR A 80 8.98 -40.88 -6.88
C THR A 80 10.47 -41.07 -7.06
N ASP A 81 10.84 -41.80 -8.12
CA ASP A 81 12.22 -41.86 -8.62
C ASP A 81 12.51 -40.74 -9.62
N SER A 82 11.48 -40.06 -10.06
CA SER A 82 11.51 -38.85 -10.88
C SER A 82 11.39 -37.59 -10.00
N MET A 83 11.17 -36.46 -10.61
CA MET A 83 11.12 -35.18 -9.93
C MET A 83 9.86 -34.97 -9.07
N SER A 84 8.70 -35.52 -9.47
CA SER A 84 7.42 -35.22 -8.85
C SER A 84 6.54 -36.46 -8.72
N VAL A 85 5.67 -36.47 -7.72
CA VAL A 85 4.61 -37.47 -7.58
C VAL A 85 3.56 -37.31 -8.68
N VAL A 86 3.18 -36.07 -8.97
CA VAL A 86 2.35 -35.72 -10.12
C VAL A 86 3.11 -34.73 -11.00
N THR A 87 3.28 -35.10 -12.27
CA THR A 87 3.94 -34.24 -13.26
C THR A 87 2.98 -33.92 -14.38
N VAL A 88 2.80 -32.64 -14.66
CA VAL A 88 1.95 -32.16 -15.75
C VAL A 88 2.76 -31.38 -16.79
N PRO A 89 2.36 -31.43 -18.07
CA PRO A 89 2.99 -30.61 -19.10
C PRO A 89 2.70 -29.12 -18.93
N ASP A 90 3.50 -28.30 -19.57
CA ASP A 90 3.29 -26.87 -19.63
C ASP A 90 1.91 -26.48 -20.19
N GLY A 91 1.27 -25.50 -19.55
CA GLY A 91 -0.05 -24.99 -19.90
C GLY A 91 -1.20 -25.90 -19.43
N THR A 92 -0.97 -26.79 -18.45
CA THR A 92 -2.03 -27.63 -17.89
C THR A 92 -2.99 -26.81 -17.02
N GLU A 93 -4.27 -27.02 -17.21
CA GLU A 93 -5.32 -26.62 -16.27
C GLU A 93 -5.61 -27.79 -15.30
N ILE A 94 -5.58 -27.50 -13.99
CA ILE A 94 -5.92 -28.45 -12.93
C ILE A 94 -7.22 -27.98 -12.30
N VAL A 95 -8.30 -28.72 -12.49
CA VAL A 95 -9.62 -28.43 -11.93
C VAL A 95 -9.81 -29.21 -10.64
N LEU A 96 -9.98 -28.49 -9.54
CA LEU A 96 -10.20 -29.09 -8.22
C LEU A 96 -11.69 -29.24 -7.91
N ASN A 97 -12.13 -30.46 -7.70
CA ASN A 97 -13.44 -30.79 -7.15
C ASN A 97 -13.27 -31.59 -5.84
N GLY A 98 -14.05 -31.25 -4.84
CA GLY A 98 -13.97 -31.94 -3.54
C GLY A 98 -12.60 -31.85 -2.85
N ASN A 99 -12.25 -32.87 -2.06
CA ASN A 99 -11.01 -32.89 -1.28
C ASN A 99 -9.97 -33.82 -1.93
N ASN A 100 -8.86 -33.28 -2.35
CA ASN A 100 -7.78 -33.99 -3.03
C ASN A 100 -6.55 -34.06 -2.15
N THR A 101 -5.84 -35.17 -2.15
CA THR A 101 -4.61 -35.35 -1.37
C THR A 101 -3.54 -35.98 -2.24
N ILE A 102 -2.38 -35.34 -2.30
CA ILE A 102 -1.18 -35.84 -2.98
C ILE A 102 -0.02 -35.78 -2.00
N VAL A 103 0.60 -36.92 -1.71
CA VAL A 103 1.67 -37.04 -0.71
C VAL A 103 2.90 -37.66 -1.34
N GLN A 104 4.03 -36.98 -1.23
CA GLN A 104 5.34 -37.59 -1.44
C GLN A 104 5.75 -38.31 -0.12
N THR A 105 5.82 -39.64 -0.14
CA THR A 105 5.95 -40.46 1.06
C THR A 105 7.39 -40.87 1.39
N ASP A 106 8.36 -40.68 0.47
CA ASP A 106 9.75 -41.06 0.70
C ASP A 106 10.44 -40.00 1.57
N THR A 107 10.85 -40.41 2.76
CA THR A 107 11.51 -39.51 3.72
C THR A 107 13.00 -39.26 3.40
N GLY A 108 13.61 -40.04 2.53
CA GLY A 108 15.03 -39.95 2.16
C GLY A 108 15.32 -39.26 0.83
N LYS A 109 14.31 -38.72 0.15
CA LYS A 109 14.48 -38.04 -1.15
C LYS A 109 14.55 -36.53 -1.00
N SER A 110 15.67 -35.96 -1.40
CA SER A 110 15.83 -34.52 -1.56
C SER A 110 15.39 -34.05 -2.96
N ASP A 111 15.08 -32.75 -3.08
CA ASP A 111 14.81 -32.07 -4.36
C ASP A 111 13.64 -32.63 -5.17
N THR A 112 12.63 -33.17 -4.47
CA THR A 112 11.42 -33.72 -5.08
C THR A 112 10.23 -32.82 -4.83
N TYR A 113 9.28 -32.82 -5.79
CA TYR A 113 8.01 -32.11 -5.69
C TYR A 113 6.85 -33.07 -5.48
N VAL A 114 5.76 -32.55 -4.92
CA VAL A 114 4.50 -33.26 -4.88
C VAL A 114 3.78 -33.14 -6.22
N LEU A 115 3.70 -31.91 -6.72
CA LEU A 115 3.07 -31.58 -8.00
C LEU A 115 3.94 -30.54 -8.74
N SER A 116 4.23 -30.80 -10.01
CA SER A 116 4.99 -29.84 -10.82
C SER A 116 4.52 -29.75 -12.27
N ALA A 117 4.63 -28.54 -12.82
CA ALA A 117 4.51 -28.29 -14.26
C ALA A 117 5.89 -28.22 -14.90
N VAL A 118 6.05 -28.88 -16.04
CA VAL A 118 7.33 -29.04 -16.72
C VAL A 118 7.20 -28.61 -18.18
N ASN A 119 8.10 -27.74 -18.61
CA ASN A 119 8.23 -27.34 -19.99
C ASN A 119 9.14 -28.31 -20.72
N ASN A 120 8.63 -29.00 -21.73
CA ASN A 120 9.31 -30.06 -22.47
C ASN A 120 9.68 -31.31 -21.62
N LYS A 121 10.44 -32.23 -22.22
CA LYS A 121 10.86 -33.49 -21.59
C LYS A 121 12.01 -33.33 -20.59
N GLU A 122 12.45 -32.11 -20.33
CA GLU A 122 13.57 -31.83 -19.45
C GLU A 122 13.14 -31.79 -17.98
N VAL A 123 14.13 -31.92 -17.10
CA VAL A 123 13.95 -32.13 -15.66
C VAL A 123 13.72 -30.81 -14.90
N ASN A 124 13.41 -29.72 -15.58
CA ASN A 124 13.21 -28.41 -14.95
C ASN A 124 11.74 -28.13 -14.74
N CYS A 125 11.36 -27.77 -13.53
CA CYS A 125 10.01 -27.31 -13.20
C CYS A 125 9.85 -25.83 -13.62
N ASP A 126 9.79 -25.60 -14.93
CA ASP A 126 9.66 -24.28 -15.55
C ASP A 126 8.38 -24.12 -16.40
N GLY A 127 7.52 -25.13 -16.41
CA GLY A 127 6.21 -25.07 -17.04
C GLY A 127 5.22 -24.26 -16.19
N THR A 128 4.12 -23.89 -16.78
CA THR A 128 3.00 -23.19 -16.15
C THR A 128 1.84 -24.14 -15.89
N MET A 129 1.22 -24.04 -14.72
CA MET A 129 -0.05 -24.68 -14.41
C MET A 129 -1.05 -23.65 -13.88
N THR A 130 -2.29 -23.79 -14.33
CA THR A 130 -3.43 -23.03 -13.78
C THR A 130 -4.25 -23.96 -12.90
N ILE A 131 -4.51 -23.59 -11.67
CA ILE A 131 -5.35 -24.33 -10.72
C ILE A 131 -6.66 -23.56 -10.56
N SER A 132 -7.77 -24.25 -10.78
CA SER A 132 -9.13 -23.69 -10.74
C SER A 132 -10.10 -24.63 -10.02
N GLY A 133 -11.38 -24.25 -9.94
CA GLY A 133 -12.43 -25.01 -9.27
C GLY A 133 -12.72 -24.52 -7.85
N ASP A 134 -13.53 -25.26 -7.11
CA ASP A 134 -13.94 -24.94 -5.74
C ASP A 134 -13.46 -25.96 -4.69
N GLY A 135 -12.70 -26.94 -5.14
CA GLY A 135 -12.16 -28.01 -4.30
C GLY A 135 -10.90 -27.61 -3.53
N VAL A 136 -10.39 -28.59 -2.79
CA VAL A 136 -9.18 -28.47 -1.96
C VAL A 136 -8.12 -29.44 -2.47
N LEU A 137 -6.88 -28.97 -2.58
CA LEU A 137 -5.70 -29.81 -2.81
C LEU A 137 -4.78 -29.73 -1.58
N ASN A 138 -4.54 -30.88 -0.95
CA ASN A 138 -3.52 -31.04 0.08
C ASN A 138 -2.28 -31.67 -0.57
N ALA A 139 -1.23 -30.88 -0.75
CA ALA A 139 0.05 -31.27 -1.34
C ALA A 139 1.13 -31.36 -0.26
N GLU A 140 1.45 -32.56 0.21
CA GLU A 140 2.37 -32.79 1.33
C GLU A 140 3.66 -33.48 0.88
N ASN A 141 4.80 -32.88 1.14
CA ASN A 141 6.09 -33.55 0.99
C ASN A 141 6.61 -33.98 2.37
N ARG A 142 6.70 -35.29 2.59
CA ARG A 142 7.19 -35.90 3.84
C ARG A 142 8.70 -36.13 3.88
N SER A 143 9.43 -35.69 2.89
CA SER A 143 10.90 -35.78 2.94
C SER A 143 11.45 -35.11 4.19
N THR A 144 12.41 -35.75 4.83
CA THR A 144 13.20 -35.20 5.95
C THR A 144 14.55 -34.67 5.49
N ASP A 145 14.91 -34.89 4.22
CA ASP A 145 16.09 -34.29 3.61
C ASP A 145 15.86 -32.85 3.20
N SER A 146 16.95 -32.10 3.07
CA SER A 146 16.90 -30.71 2.59
C SER A 146 16.23 -30.62 1.22
N MET A 147 15.52 -29.51 0.97
CA MET A 147 14.81 -29.22 -0.27
C MET A 147 13.51 -30.00 -0.51
N ALA A 148 12.76 -30.35 0.55
CA ALA A 148 11.39 -30.84 0.41
C ALA A 148 10.51 -29.76 -0.25
N ARG A 149 9.97 -30.04 -1.43
CA ARG A 149 9.16 -29.09 -2.21
C ARG A 149 7.76 -29.64 -2.42
N SER A 150 6.75 -28.77 -2.26
CA SER A 150 5.36 -29.15 -2.50
C SER A 150 4.93 -28.90 -3.95
N LEU A 151 5.09 -27.68 -4.44
CA LEU A 151 4.71 -27.30 -5.79
C LEU A 151 5.91 -26.74 -6.59
N GLY A 152 5.88 -26.95 -7.92
CA GLY A 152 6.92 -26.46 -8.82
C GLY A 152 6.39 -26.00 -10.19
N GLY A 153 7.05 -25.01 -10.79
CA GLY A 153 6.66 -24.38 -12.04
C GLY A 153 6.14 -22.96 -11.83
N SER A 154 5.59 -22.33 -12.86
CA SER A 154 4.79 -21.11 -12.72
C SER A 154 3.38 -21.48 -12.32
N ILE A 155 2.83 -20.82 -11.31
CA ILE A 155 1.55 -21.18 -10.71
C ILE A 155 0.57 -20.04 -10.85
N ILE A 156 -0.58 -20.30 -11.48
CA ILE A 156 -1.74 -19.44 -11.54
C ILE A 156 -2.87 -20.11 -10.76
N LEU A 157 -3.27 -19.54 -9.63
CA LEU A 157 -4.36 -20.06 -8.81
C LEU A 157 -5.59 -19.16 -9.00
N ASN A 158 -6.56 -19.66 -9.73
CA ASN A 158 -7.74 -18.92 -10.16
C ASN A 158 -9.04 -19.42 -9.48
N GLY A 159 -8.92 -20.00 -8.32
CA GLY A 159 -9.99 -20.59 -7.51
C GLY A 159 -9.48 -21.79 -6.71
N GLY A 160 -10.32 -22.30 -5.84
CA GLY A 160 -9.99 -23.42 -4.97
C GLY A 160 -8.98 -23.11 -3.87
N THR A 161 -8.70 -24.11 -3.05
CA THR A 161 -7.75 -24.00 -1.94
C THR A 161 -6.62 -25.00 -2.11
N VAL A 162 -5.38 -24.52 -2.03
CA VAL A 162 -4.18 -25.35 -2.05
C VAL A 162 -3.47 -25.25 -0.71
N ASN A 163 -3.37 -26.36 0.01
CA ASN A 163 -2.60 -26.51 1.23
C ASN A 163 -1.28 -27.20 0.89
N ALA A 164 -0.19 -26.48 0.89
CA ALA A 164 1.13 -26.93 0.50
C ALA A 164 2.01 -27.13 1.73
N THR A 165 2.49 -28.33 1.99
CA THR A 165 3.46 -28.66 3.05
C THR A 165 4.80 -29.02 2.41
N GLY A 166 5.83 -28.24 2.71
CA GLY A 166 7.10 -28.16 1.99
C GLY A 166 7.21 -26.82 1.24
N THR A 167 8.35 -26.57 0.62
CA THR A 167 8.56 -25.31 -0.13
C THR A 167 7.74 -25.28 -1.42
N VAL A 168 6.94 -24.26 -1.62
CA VAL A 168 6.42 -23.89 -2.94
C VAL A 168 7.53 -23.18 -3.69
N LYS A 169 8.14 -23.85 -4.68
CA LYS A 169 9.19 -23.25 -5.52
C LYS A 169 8.63 -22.93 -6.89
N THR A 170 8.49 -21.66 -7.19
CA THR A 170 7.82 -21.21 -8.41
C THR A 170 8.63 -20.14 -9.14
N ASN A 171 8.46 -20.07 -10.45
CA ASN A 171 9.03 -18.98 -11.24
C ASN A 171 8.17 -17.71 -11.13
N SER A 172 6.83 -17.86 -11.21
CA SER A 172 5.87 -16.79 -10.91
C SER A 172 4.71 -17.37 -10.10
N LEU A 173 4.11 -16.55 -9.26
CA LEU A 173 2.94 -16.89 -8.46
C LEU A 173 1.84 -15.85 -8.68
N GLU A 174 0.74 -16.30 -9.25
CA GLU A 174 -0.44 -15.47 -9.45
C GLU A 174 -1.63 -16.11 -8.72
N ILE A 175 -2.31 -15.33 -7.89
CA ILE A 175 -3.49 -15.77 -7.13
C ILE A 175 -4.61 -14.76 -7.39
N HIS A 176 -5.64 -15.23 -8.08
CA HIS A 176 -6.74 -14.41 -8.54
C HIS A 176 -8.07 -14.86 -7.95
N ASN A 177 -9.06 -14.01 -8.02
CA ASN A 177 -10.44 -14.28 -7.61
C ASN A 177 -10.51 -14.80 -6.16
N ASP A 178 -11.03 -16.02 -5.95
CA ASP A 178 -11.17 -16.65 -4.63
C ASP A 178 -10.10 -17.74 -4.40
N GLY A 179 -8.99 -17.73 -5.16
CA GLY A 179 -7.89 -18.67 -5.00
C GLY A 179 -7.20 -18.52 -3.65
N VAL A 180 -6.94 -19.62 -2.96
CA VAL A 180 -6.28 -19.65 -1.65
C VAL A 180 -5.06 -20.55 -1.67
N LEU A 181 -3.88 -20.01 -1.38
CA LEU A 181 -2.64 -20.77 -1.18
C LEU A 181 -2.19 -20.67 0.28
N ASN A 182 -2.17 -21.79 0.97
CA ASN A 182 -1.60 -21.95 2.31
C ASN A 182 -0.30 -22.73 2.21
N ALA A 183 0.84 -22.06 2.29
CA ALA A 183 2.16 -22.65 2.19
C ALA A 183 2.82 -22.77 3.57
N ASN A 184 3.19 -23.99 3.96
CA ASN A 184 3.81 -24.29 5.23
C ASN A 184 5.18 -24.94 5.02
N ALA A 185 6.24 -24.28 5.45
CA ALA A 185 7.57 -24.88 5.46
C ALA A 185 7.69 -25.95 6.53
N THR A 186 8.47 -26.98 6.24
CA THR A 186 8.93 -27.98 7.19
C THR A 186 10.40 -27.77 7.54
N THR A 187 10.95 -28.47 8.51
CA THR A 187 12.38 -28.44 8.81
C THR A 187 13.25 -28.94 7.65
N ALA A 188 12.67 -29.70 6.73
CA ALA A 188 13.30 -30.16 5.50
C ALA A 188 13.10 -29.23 4.30
N SER A 189 12.29 -28.18 4.44
CA SER A 189 12.12 -27.16 3.39
C SER A 189 13.42 -26.41 3.14
N PHE A 190 13.64 -26.02 1.88
CA PHE A 190 14.82 -25.23 1.50
C PHE A 190 14.95 -23.99 2.42
N GLU A 191 16.03 -23.93 3.19
CA GLU A 191 16.32 -22.82 4.12
C GLU A 191 15.16 -22.48 5.11
N GLY A 192 14.20 -23.40 5.30
CA GLY A 192 12.99 -23.13 6.08
C GLY A 192 11.98 -22.19 5.39
N VAL A 193 12.07 -22.06 4.07
CA VAL A 193 11.24 -21.18 3.26
C VAL A 193 9.94 -21.85 2.85
N ALA A 194 8.80 -21.18 3.06
CA ALA A 194 7.49 -21.67 2.63
C ALA A 194 7.23 -21.40 1.14
N VAL A 195 7.56 -20.20 0.66
CA VAL A 195 7.37 -19.79 -0.74
C VAL A 195 8.68 -19.19 -1.26
N ASN A 196 9.25 -19.81 -2.29
CA ASN A 196 10.46 -19.34 -3.00
C ASN A 196 10.08 -19.01 -4.43
N VAL A 197 10.15 -17.73 -4.79
CA VAL A 197 9.76 -17.21 -6.10
C VAL A 197 10.98 -16.61 -6.79
N SER A 198 11.23 -17.02 -8.03
CA SER A 198 12.29 -16.44 -8.85
C SER A 198 11.81 -15.33 -9.80
N GLY A 199 10.55 -15.03 -9.83
CA GLY A 199 9.91 -13.92 -10.56
C GLY A 199 9.00 -13.10 -9.65
N GLY A 200 7.85 -12.68 -10.15
CA GLY A 200 6.88 -11.86 -9.41
C GLY A 200 5.84 -12.64 -8.62
N ILE A 201 5.16 -11.93 -7.73
CA ILE A 201 3.95 -12.39 -7.04
C ILE A 201 2.81 -11.41 -7.37
N THR A 202 1.69 -11.93 -7.83
CA THR A 202 0.44 -11.16 -8.00
C THR A 202 -0.65 -11.78 -7.15
N VAL A 203 -1.34 -10.96 -6.36
CA VAL A 203 -2.52 -11.38 -5.58
C VAL A 203 -3.59 -10.32 -5.74
N ASP A 204 -4.70 -10.69 -6.36
CA ASP A 204 -5.82 -9.77 -6.63
C ASP A 204 -7.19 -10.43 -6.46
N GLY A 205 -8.24 -9.68 -6.74
CA GLY A 205 -9.60 -10.13 -6.45
C GLY A 205 -9.77 -10.39 -4.95
N ASN A 206 -10.21 -11.59 -4.58
CA ASN A 206 -10.23 -12.08 -3.20
C ASN A 206 -9.11 -13.11 -2.95
N GLY A 207 -8.10 -13.16 -3.82
CA GLY A 207 -6.99 -14.08 -3.73
C GLY A 207 -6.24 -13.97 -2.40
N SER A 208 -5.79 -15.10 -1.87
CA SER A 208 -5.12 -15.15 -0.57
C SER A 208 -3.89 -16.03 -0.57
N LEU A 209 -2.77 -15.48 -0.14
CA LEU A 209 -1.52 -16.18 0.14
C LEU A 209 -1.24 -16.17 1.64
N THR A 210 -1.22 -17.34 2.25
CA THR A 210 -0.69 -17.51 3.61
C THR A 210 0.63 -18.28 3.55
N ALA A 211 1.69 -17.76 4.15
CA ALA A 211 3.00 -18.40 4.17
C ALA A 211 3.55 -18.49 5.60
N VAL A 212 3.90 -19.69 6.02
CA VAL A 212 4.48 -19.98 7.34
C VAL A 212 5.86 -20.60 7.14
N GLY A 213 6.90 -19.83 7.43
CA GLY A 213 8.27 -20.30 7.40
C GLY A 213 8.66 -21.06 8.67
N CYS A 214 9.64 -21.91 8.56
CA CYS A 214 10.20 -22.69 9.65
C CYS A 214 11.49 -22.05 10.17
N ALA A 215 11.81 -22.21 11.45
CA ALA A 215 13.08 -21.77 12.00
C ALA A 215 14.27 -22.48 11.33
N ASN A 216 15.24 -21.72 10.86
CA ASN A 216 16.46 -22.21 10.24
C ASN A 216 17.59 -21.21 10.48
N GLU A 217 18.84 -21.68 10.56
CA GLU A 217 20.00 -20.82 10.80
C GLU A 217 20.50 -20.08 9.54
N SER A 218 19.97 -20.40 8.38
CA SER A 218 20.33 -19.76 7.12
C SER A 218 20.07 -18.25 7.12
N THR A 219 20.93 -17.53 6.42
CA THR A 219 20.73 -16.09 6.18
C THR A 219 19.57 -15.83 5.22
N LEU A 220 19.17 -16.81 4.41
CA LEU A 220 18.04 -16.75 3.49
C LEU A 220 16.71 -17.15 4.14
N ASN A 221 16.74 -17.57 5.41
CA ASN A 221 15.54 -18.02 6.13
C ASN A 221 14.43 -16.96 6.14
N SER A 222 13.34 -17.26 5.46
CA SER A 222 12.20 -16.38 5.31
C SER A 222 10.92 -17.17 5.05
N ALA A 223 9.76 -16.59 5.34
CA ALA A 223 8.50 -17.23 4.94
C ALA A 223 8.30 -17.13 3.42
N ILE A 224 8.55 -15.94 2.85
CA ILE A 224 8.59 -15.70 1.40
C ILE A 224 9.99 -15.24 1.02
N LEU A 225 10.65 -15.99 0.13
CA LEU A 225 11.95 -15.66 -0.45
C LEU A 225 11.77 -15.29 -1.92
N LEU A 226 12.25 -14.12 -2.26
CA LEU A 226 12.26 -13.59 -3.62
C LEU A 226 13.71 -13.63 -4.13
N THR A 227 13.94 -14.35 -5.24
CA THR A 227 15.28 -14.54 -5.81
C THR A 227 15.37 -13.96 -7.22
N SER A 228 14.42 -13.12 -7.61
CA SER A 228 14.24 -12.63 -8.96
C SER A 228 15.41 -11.77 -9.47
N ASN A 229 15.43 -11.62 -10.79
CA ASN A 229 16.24 -10.64 -11.49
C ASN A 229 15.43 -9.35 -11.73
N PHE A 230 16.03 -8.42 -12.42
CA PHE A 230 15.50 -7.08 -12.67
C PHE A 230 14.09 -7.09 -13.31
N GLY A 231 13.15 -6.34 -12.74
CA GLY A 231 11.85 -6.05 -13.35
C GLY A 231 10.64 -6.79 -12.78
N ASP A 232 10.86 -7.81 -11.95
CA ASP A 232 9.77 -8.51 -11.27
C ASP A 232 9.32 -7.74 -10.03
N LYS A 233 8.05 -7.88 -9.64
CA LYS A 233 7.48 -7.18 -8.48
C LYS A 233 6.50 -8.05 -7.71
N ILE A 234 6.20 -7.64 -6.49
CA ILE A 234 4.99 -8.06 -5.79
C ILE A 234 3.89 -7.07 -6.15
N SER A 235 2.71 -7.57 -6.52
CA SER A 235 1.50 -6.77 -6.75
C SER A 235 0.37 -7.30 -5.89
N VAL A 236 -0.19 -6.46 -5.02
CA VAL A 236 -1.37 -6.80 -4.21
C VAL A 236 -2.42 -5.73 -4.45
N SER A 237 -3.52 -6.12 -5.07
CA SER A 237 -4.57 -5.19 -5.48
C SER A 237 -5.96 -5.67 -5.09
N GLU A 238 -6.95 -4.82 -5.24
CA GLU A 238 -8.34 -5.08 -4.90
C GLU A 238 -8.51 -5.57 -3.44
N ASN A 239 -8.96 -6.82 -3.23
CA ASN A 239 -9.07 -7.45 -1.91
C ASN A 239 -8.00 -8.52 -1.69
N GLY A 240 -7.01 -8.61 -2.57
CA GLY A 240 -5.92 -9.56 -2.48
C GLY A 240 -5.19 -9.48 -1.13
N SER A 241 -4.73 -10.61 -0.62
CA SER A 241 -4.05 -10.63 0.67
C SER A 241 -2.81 -11.52 0.71
N ILE A 242 -1.75 -11.01 1.34
CA ILE A 242 -0.58 -11.80 1.73
C ILE A 242 -0.50 -11.77 3.25
N THR A 243 -0.52 -12.96 3.87
CA THR A 243 -0.49 -13.10 5.33
C THR A 243 0.62 -14.04 5.77
N LEU A 244 1.54 -13.49 6.53
CA LEU A 244 2.52 -14.25 7.30
C LEU A 244 2.13 -14.09 8.76
N PRO A 245 1.57 -15.14 9.37
CA PRO A 245 0.90 -15.00 10.66
C PRO A 245 1.86 -14.73 11.80
N GLU A 246 1.30 -14.22 12.87
CA GLU A 246 1.96 -14.19 14.16
C GLU A 246 2.41 -15.58 14.59
N GLY A 247 3.63 -15.69 15.08
CA GLY A 247 4.21 -17.00 15.41
C GLY A 247 4.94 -17.67 14.24
N ASN A 248 4.98 -17.03 13.06
CA ASN A 248 5.88 -17.43 11.98
C ASN A 248 7.32 -17.51 12.53
N ALA A 249 7.93 -18.69 12.44
CA ALA A 249 9.25 -18.94 13.02
C ALA A 249 10.41 -18.51 12.11
N ALA A 250 10.12 -18.09 10.87
CA ALA A 250 11.16 -17.61 9.97
C ALA A 250 11.84 -16.33 10.48
N ARG A 251 13.12 -16.20 10.17
CA ARG A 251 13.93 -15.03 10.52
C ARG A 251 13.39 -13.75 9.86
N VAL A 252 12.97 -13.85 8.60
CA VAL A 252 12.39 -12.75 7.82
C VAL A 252 11.00 -13.17 7.33
N GLY A 253 10.05 -12.26 7.38
CA GLY A 253 8.74 -12.49 6.78
C GLY A 253 8.85 -12.56 5.26
N ILE A 254 9.03 -11.41 4.61
CA ILE A 254 9.23 -11.28 3.15
C ILE A 254 10.66 -10.79 2.91
N TYR A 255 11.44 -11.54 2.12
CA TYR A 255 12.84 -11.24 1.86
C TYR A 255 13.17 -11.28 0.38
N TYR A 256 13.79 -10.22 -0.12
CA TYR A 256 14.43 -10.20 -1.43
C TYR A 256 15.92 -10.46 -1.29
N SER A 257 16.41 -11.54 -1.88
CA SER A 257 17.82 -11.96 -1.82
C SER A 257 18.64 -11.59 -3.05
N GLY A 258 18.04 -10.94 -4.04
CA GLY A 258 18.74 -10.56 -5.27
C GLY A 258 19.88 -9.56 -5.06
N ASN A 259 20.73 -9.43 -6.07
CA ASN A 259 21.95 -8.60 -6.02
C ASN A 259 21.68 -7.11 -6.29
N ASN A 260 20.47 -6.71 -6.58
CA ASN A 260 20.14 -5.30 -6.79
C ASN A 260 20.18 -4.57 -5.46
N GLY A 261 21.02 -3.54 -5.37
CA GLY A 261 21.15 -2.71 -4.17
C GLY A 261 19.86 -2.00 -3.78
N ASP A 262 18.95 -1.80 -4.74
CA ASP A 262 17.72 -1.00 -4.57
C ASP A 262 16.51 -1.79 -4.05
N GLY A 263 16.64 -3.11 -3.87
CA GLY A 263 15.52 -3.95 -3.44
C GLY A 263 14.57 -4.35 -4.60
N MET A 264 13.48 -5.04 -4.26
CA MET A 264 12.40 -5.42 -5.17
C MET A 264 11.16 -4.61 -4.84
N ASP A 265 10.46 -4.12 -5.84
CA ASP A 265 9.23 -3.34 -5.64
C ASP A 265 8.06 -4.23 -5.22
N ALA A 266 7.27 -3.73 -4.26
CA ALA A 266 5.99 -4.29 -3.87
C ALA A 266 4.91 -3.20 -3.94
N GLU A 267 4.07 -3.29 -4.96
CA GLU A 267 2.96 -2.37 -5.20
C GLU A 267 1.70 -2.86 -4.49
N ILE A 268 1.22 -2.09 -3.51
CA ILE A 268 0.05 -2.42 -2.71
C ILE A 268 -1.02 -1.36 -2.98
N SER A 269 -1.96 -1.67 -3.88
CA SER A 269 -2.91 -0.68 -4.40
C SER A 269 -4.34 -0.83 -3.89
N GLY A 270 -4.69 -1.94 -3.27
CA GLY A 270 -6.05 -2.17 -2.75
C GLY A 270 -6.13 -3.32 -1.75
N GLY A 271 -5.10 -4.15 -1.71
CA GLY A 271 -5.06 -5.33 -0.88
C GLY A 271 -4.39 -5.11 0.48
N LYS A 272 -4.12 -6.22 1.13
CA LYS A 272 -3.53 -6.23 2.47
C LYS A 272 -2.30 -7.12 2.54
N VAL A 273 -1.22 -6.59 3.12
CA VAL A 273 -0.02 -7.38 3.45
C VAL A 273 0.15 -7.40 4.97
N THR A 274 0.22 -8.59 5.55
CA THR A 274 0.59 -8.80 6.94
C THR A 274 1.87 -9.63 6.98
N ALA A 275 2.96 -9.09 7.52
CA ALA A 275 4.25 -9.75 7.49
C ALA A 275 4.87 -9.82 8.88
N TYR A 276 5.08 -11.04 9.36
CA TYR A 276 5.74 -11.31 10.62
C TYR A 276 7.06 -12.06 10.41
N GLY A 277 8.11 -11.63 11.09
CA GLY A 277 9.40 -12.33 11.11
C GLY A 277 10.09 -12.16 12.45
N THR A 278 10.88 -13.15 12.88
CA THR A 278 11.55 -13.11 14.18
C THR A 278 12.66 -12.05 14.25
N LYS A 279 13.18 -11.60 13.12
CA LYS A 279 14.16 -10.53 13.01
C LYS A 279 13.64 -9.35 12.19
N TYR A 280 13.12 -9.60 10.99
CA TYR A 280 12.56 -8.59 10.09
C TYR A 280 11.18 -9.02 9.62
N GLY A 281 10.21 -8.11 9.61
CA GLY A 281 8.93 -8.37 8.94
C GLY A 281 9.09 -8.38 7.43
N ILE A 282 9.65 -7.31 6.86
CA ILE A 282 9.94 -7.13 5.44
C ILE A 282 11.39 -6.67 5.30
N TYR A 283 12.15 -7.24 4.35
CA TYR A 283 13.56 -6.93 4.18
C TYR A 283 13.96 -6.85 2.70
N LYS A 284 14.57 -5.74 2.29
CA LYS A 284 14.95 -5.44 0.90
C LYS A 284 13.77 -5.44 -0.09
N VAL A 285 12.60 -5.01 0.35
CA VAL A 285 11.42 -4.87 -0.51
C VAL A 285 10.91 -3.45 -0.38
N ASN A 286 10.83 -2.73 -1.51
CA ASN A 286 10.35 -1.36 -1.59
C ASN A 286 8.83 -1.37 -1.64
N LEU A 287 8.18 -0.92 -0.58
CA LEU A 287 6.73 -0.79 -0.55
C LEU A 287 6.29 0.46 -1.29
N ILE A 288 5.43 0.30 -2.29
CA ILE A 288 4.79 1.39 -3.04
C ILE A 288 3.31 1.33 -2.70
N MET A 289 2.86 2.29 -1.90
CA MET A 289 1.49 2.33 -1.38
C MET A 289 0.59 3.20 -2.25
N ASN A 290 -0.51 2.64 -2.73
CA ASN A 290 -1.49 3.33 -3.55
C ASN A 290 -2.93 2.97 -3.13
N GLY A 291 -3.89 3.80 -3.46
CA GLY A 291 -5.32 3.52 -3.29
C GLY A 291 -5.71 3.15 -1.85
N THR A 292 -6.30 1.97 -1.66
CA THR A 292 -6.77 1.49 -0.36
C THR A 292 -5.86 0.41 0.25
N GLY A 293 -4.66 0.21 -0.31
CA GLY A 293 -3.70 -0.78 0.17
C GLY A 293 -3.31 -0.59 1.63
N SER A 294 -3.02 -1.69 2.32
CA SER A 294 -2.59 -1.64 3.71
C SER A 294 -1.49 -2.65 4.03
N VAL A 295 -0.58 -2.24 4.91
CA VAL A 295 0.53 -3.10 5.37
C VAL A 295 0.58 -3.08 6.89
N TYR A 296 0.64 -4.27 7.48
CA TYR A 296 1.00 -4.48 8.88
C TYR A 296 2.25 -5.36 8.93
N THR A 297 3.32 -4.87 9.50
CA THR A 297 4.56 -5.64 9.54
C THR A 297 5.24 -5.56 10.90
N THR A 298 5.80 -6.67 11.33
CA THR A 298 6.45 -6.79 12.63
C THR A 298 7.72 -7.62 12.54
N GLY A 299 8.79 -7.14 13.15
CA GLY A 299 10.06 -7.85 13.25
C GLY A 299 10.73 -7.65 14.60
N GLY A 300 11.39 -8.66 15.13
CA GLY A 300 12.05 -8.60 16.41
C GLY A 300 13.18 -7.55 16.50
N SER A 301 13.83 -7.24 15.38
CA SER A 301 14.78 -6.13 15.27
C SER A 301 14.13 -4.94 14.56
N TYR A 302 13.57 -5.15 13.37
CA TYR A 302 12.93 -4.10 12.57
C TYR A 302 11.73 -4.65 11.82
N ALA A 303 10.66 -3.85 11.74
CA ALA A 303 9.50 -4.19 10.91
C ALA A 303 9.86 -4.19 9.41
N ILE A 304 10.56 -3.15 8.97
CA ILE A 304 11.02 -2.99 7.59
C ILE A 304 12.51 -2.66 7.63
N GLY A 305 13.31 -3.33 6.81
CA GLY A 305 14.74 -3.12 6.76
C GLY A 305 15.30 -2.98 5.34
N GLN A 306 16.29 -2.13 5.18
CA GLN A 306 17.03 -1.81 3.95
C GLN A 306 16.22 -1.14 2.83
N THR A 307 15.00 -0.69 3.08
CA THR A 307 14.20 0.00 2.08
C THR A 307 13.31 1.05 2.74
N VAL A 308 12.92 2.05 1.97
CA VAL A 308 11.99 3.10 2.40
C VAL A 308 10.71 2.96 1.62
N PRO A 309 9.54 2.86 2.28
CA PRO A 309 8.27 2.88 1.59
C PRO A 309 8.05 4.18 0.81
N THR A 310 7.54 4.06 -0.39
CA THR A 310 7.03 5.18 -1.17
C THR A 310 5.55 5.36 -0.83
N ILE A 311 5.24 6.43 -0.11
CA ILE A 311 3.92 6.69 0.45
C ILE A 311 3.56 8.15 0.18
N ASN A 312 2.33 8.41 -0.24
CA ASN A 312 1.77 9.74 -0.20
C ASN A 312 1.26 10.02 1.22
N GLU A 313 1.95 10.89 1.96
CA GLU A 313 1.62 11.23 3.35
C GLU A 313 0.22 11.85 3.50
N ASP A 314 -0.32 12.44 2.45
CA ASP A 314 -1.68 12.97 2.42
C ASP A 314 -2.77 11.88 2.29
N GLU A 315 -2.40 10.68 1.88
CA GLU A 315 -3.34 9.58 1.64
C GLU A 315 -3.23 8.45 2.64
N PHE A 316 -2.09 8.33 3.33
CA PHE A 316 -1.82 7.23 4.23
C PHE A 316 -1.39 7.70 5.62
N VAL A 317 -1.79 6.93 6.62
CA VAL A 317 -1.27 7.04 7.99
C VAL A 317 -0.20 5.99 8.19
N VAL A 318 0.97 6.42 8.67
CA VAL A 318 2.06 5.54 9.08
C VAL A 318 2.22 5.60 10.58
N LYS A 319 2.14 4.44 11.24
CA LYS A 319 2.37 4.30 12.68
C LYS A 319 3.40 3.21 12.94
N GLY A 320 4.18 3.38 13.99
CA GLY A 320 5.16 2.40 14.38
C GLY A 320 5.42 2.36 15.87
N SER A 321 6.01 1.28 16.33
CA SER A 321 6.38 1.03 17.72
C SER A 321 7.78 0.46 17.82
N THR A 322 8.51 0.83 18.86
CA THR A 322 9.82 0.27 19.19
C THR A 322 9.71 -1.08 19.89
N GLU A 323 8.54 -1.40 20.39
CA GLU A 323 8.28 -2.67 21.05
C GLU A 323 7.57 -3.63 20.10
N PHE A 324 7.87 -4.91 20.24
CA PHE A 324 7.26 -5.97 19.47
C PHE A 324 5.77 -6.06 19.84
N LYS A 325 4.88 -5.63 18.92
CA LYS A 325 3.43 -5.55 19.11
C LYS A 325 2.95 -4.62 20.23
N ALA A 326 3.74 -3.67 20.64
CA ALA A 326 3.33 -2.66 21.60
C ALA A 326 2.54 -1.53 20.95
N GLU A 327 2.21 -0.53 21.76
CA GLU A 327 1.42 0.63 21.33
C GLU A 327 2.00 1.31 20.09
N GLU A 328 1.13 1.59 19.15
CA GLU A 328 1.47 2.30 17.92
C GLU A 328 1.75 3.79 18.22
N SER A 329 2.88 4.28 17.79
CA SER A 329 3.22 5.71 17.80
C SER A 329 3.42 6.22 16.37
N SER A 330 3.24 7.50 16.13
CA SER A 330 3.53 8.09 14.82
C SER A 330 5.00 7.87 14.46
N VAL A 331 5.24 7.43 13.24
CA VAL A 331 6.56 7.37 12.62
C VAL A 331 6.54 8.21 11.35
N THR A 332 7.64 8.85 11.04
CA THR A 332 7.77 9.56 9.77
C THR A 332 8.06 8.55 8.66
N ALA A 333 7.45 8.76 7.49
CA ALA A 333 7.73 7.95 6.31
C ALA A 333 9.16 8.19 5.76
N ASN A 334 9.77 9.31 6.13
CA ASN A 334 11.14 9.63 5.77
C ASN A 334 12.12 8.86 6.66
N ALA A 335 12.82 7.93 6.08
CA ALA A 335 13.89 7.22 6.76
C ALA A 335 15.20 8.00 6.67
N GLU A 336 15.94 8.04 7.75
CA GLU A 336 17.32 8.48 7.71
C GLU A 336 18.20 7.37 7.12
N PHE A 337 19.03 7.74 6.15
CA PHE A 337 20.05 6.85 5.62
C PHE A 337 21.15 6.65 6.67
N ASN A 338 21.21 5.49 7.26
CA ASN A 338 22.24 5.15 8.23
C ASN A 338 23.06 3.96 7.73
N SER A 339 24.33 4.19 7.46
CA SER A 339 25.32 3.14 7.10
C SER A 339 24.94 2.25 5.90
N GLY A 340 24.27 2.78 4.89
CA GLY A 340 23.80 2.03 3.72
C GLY A 340 22.47 1.32 3.89
N TYR A 341 21.75 1.58 4.99
CA TYR A 341 20.43 1.02 5.26
C TYR A 341 19.41 2.12 5.44
N TYR A 342 18.23 1.93 4.84
CA TYR A 342 17.07 2.78 5.06
C TYR A 342 16.14 2.08 6.04
N GLU A 343 15.70 2.82 7.05
CA GLU A 343 14.78 2.33 8.07
C GLU A 343 13.62 3.31 8.21
N ILE A 344 12.39 2.80 8.33
CA ILE A 344 11.23 3.68 8.48
C ILE A 344 11.29 4.41 9.81
N GLY A 345 11.42 5.71 9.74
CA GLY A 345 11.12 6.70 10.76
C GLY A 345 11.90 6.64 12.05
N ARG A 346 12.26 5.47 12.50
CA ARG A 346 13.12 5.21 13.65
C ARG A 346 13.92 3.96 13.39
N ALA A 347 15.19 4.04 13.66
CA ALA A 347 16.13 2.93 13.56
C ALA A 347 15.74 1.67 14.37
N ASP A 348 14.70 1.75 15.18
CA ASP A 348 14.27 0.73 16.11
C ASP A 348 12.77 0.35 16.00
N ALA A 349 12.05 0.82 14.96
CA ALA A 349 10.65 0.47 14.79
C ALA A 349 10.48 -1.04 14.51
N LYS A 350 9.90 -1.75 15.47
CA LYS A 350 9.66 -3.20 15.41
C LYS A 350 8.30 -3.56 14.84
N THR A 351 7.35 -2.65 14.94
CA THR A 351 6.03 -2.76 14.31
C THR A 351 5.77 -1.53 13.47
N VAL A 352 5.32 -1.72 12.25
CA VAL A 352 4.91 -0.64 11.34
C VAL A 352 3.55 -0.99 10.74
N VAL A 353 2.65 -0.01 10.78
CA VAL A 353 1.33 -0.06 10.15
C VAL A 353 1.23 1.07 9.16
N ILE A 354 0.93 0.73 7.92
CA ILE A 354 0.65 1.68 6.84
C ILE A 354 -0.78 1.39 6.38
N LYS A 355 -1.65 2.36 6.46
CA LYS A 355 -3.05 2.22 6.04
C LYS A 355 -3.58 3.52 5.47
N PRO A 356 -4.63 3.48 4.64
CA PRO A 356 -5.29 4.68 4.16
C PRO A 356 -5.70 5.58 5.32
N ASP A 357 -5.48 6.87 5.16
CA ASP A 357 -5.99 7.85 6.09
C ASP A 357 -7.48 8.08 5.82
N THR A 358 -8.30 7.59 6.71
CA THR A 358 -9.75 7.76 6.68
C THR A 358 -10.22 8.95 7.53
N SER A 359 -9.31 9.73 8.08
CA SER A 359 -9.65 10.90 8.88
C SER A 359 -10.31 11.95 7.99
N PRO A 360 -11.42 12.53 8.41
CA PRO A 360 -12.02 13.64 7.68
C PRO A 360 -11.08 14.84 7.69
N ARG A 361 -10.84 15.43 6.52
CA ARG A 361 -9.95 16.59 6.36
C ARG A 361 -10.56 17.61 5.42
N ILE A 362 -10.28 18.87 5.73
CA ILE A 362 -10.60 20.03 4.92
C ILE A 362 -9.28 20.60 4.42
N ILE A 363 -9.12 20.71 3.11
CA ILE A 363 -7.89 21.23 2.50
C ILE A 363 -8.23 22.50 1.73
N LEU A 364 -7.62 23.61 2.16
CA LEU A 364 -7.64 24.85 1.43
C LEU A 364 -6.56 24.85 0.36
N GLY A 365 -6.97 25.12 -0.86
CA GLY A 365 -6.09 25.28 -2.01
C GLY A 365 -5.42 26.66 -2.08
N ASN A 366 -4.89 26.97 -3.24
CA ASN A 366 -4.24 28.25 -3.48
C ASN A 366 -5.25 29.38 -3.62
N GLN A 367 -4.81 30.59 -3.28
CA GLN A 367 -5.59 31.80 -3.49
C GLN A 367 -5.85 32.04 -4.98
N ILE A 368 -7.13 32.26 -5.31
CA ILE A 368 -7.58 32.65 -6.64
C ILE A 368 -8.08 34.10 -6.56
N GLY A 369 -7.58 34.94 -7.44
CA GLY A 369 -7.89 36.36 -7.42
C GLY A 369 -6.94 37.16 -6.52
N ILE A 370 -7.16 38.46 -6.48
CA ILE A 370 -6.28 39.39 -5.82
C ILE A 370 -7.10 40.53 -5.21
N PHE A 371 -6.67 41.00 -4.06
CA PHE A 371 -7.11 42.28 -3.54
C PHE A 371 -6.44 43.43 -4.30
N LYS A 372 -7.20 44.45 -4.63
CA LYS A 372 -6.69 45.64 -5.28
C LYS A 372 -6.65 46.79 -4.28
N THR A 373 -5.65 47.62 -4.40
CA THR A 373 -5.67 48.93 -3.73
C THR A 373 -6.72 49.81 -4.37
N GLU A 374 -7.46 50.57 -3.57
CA GLU A 374 -8.19 51.71 -4.10
C GLU A 374 -7.20 52.77 -4.54
N GLU A 375 -7.61 53.58 -5.52
CA GLU A 375 -6.87 54.80 -5.86
C GLU A 375 -6.99 55.76 -4.70
N TYR A 376 -5.89 56.00 -4.02
CA TYR A 376 -5.80 57.00 -2.97
C TYR A 376 -5.11 58.27 -3.52
N GLU A 377 -5.67 59.40 -3.22
CA GLU A 377 -4.94 60.65 -3.35
C GLU A 377 -3.87 60.68 -2.27
N ILE A 378 -2.59 60.74 -2.67
CA ILE A 378 -1.49 60.71 -1.73
C ILE A 378 -1.35 62.08 -1.10
N ILE A 379 -1.67 62.16 0.16
CA ILE A 379 -1.51 63.34 0.98
C ILE A 379 -0.13 63.29 1.66
N GLU A 380 0.55 64.43 1.81
CA GLU A 380 1.78 64.52 2.59
C GLU A 380 1.59 63.88 3.97
N ASP A 381 2.54 63.04 4.38
CA ASP A 381 2.54 62.32 5.66
C ASP A 381 1.52 61.15 5.79
N MET A 382 1.02 60.61 4.68
CA MET A 382 0.18 59.42 4.74
C MET A 382 0.95 58.21 5.31
N ASP A 383 0.45 57.65 6.40
CA ASP A 383 1.01 56.41 6.95
C ASP A 383 0.67 55.26 6.01
N MET A 384 1.67 54.48 5.63
CA MET A 384 1.49 53.31 4.79
C MET A 384 0.60 52.23 5.41
N THR A 385 0.47 52.24 6.73
CA THR A 385 -0.39 51.34 7.46
C THR A 385 -1.90 51.62 7.26
N ASP A 386 -2.21 52.84 6.75
CA ASP A 386 -3.62 53.23 6.50
C ASP A 386 -4.11 52.85 5.09
N ILE A 387 -3.25 52.30 4.25
CA ILE A 387 -3.67 51.84 2.93
C ILE A 387 -4.50 50.56 3.09
N LYS A 388 -5.74 50.65 2.63
CA LYS A 388 -6.69 49.55 2.68
C LYS A 388 -6.81 48.89 1.32
N LEU A 389 -7.02 47.58 1.35
CA LEU A 389 -7.28 46.76 0.18
C LEU A 389 -8.73 46.40 0.12
N LYS A 390 -9.31 46.46 -1.05
CA LYS A 390 -10.66 45.98 -1.32
C LYS A 390 -10.65 44.93 -2.41
N GLY A 391 -11.54 44.01 -2.32
CA GLY A 391 -11.78 43.00 -3.32
C GLY A 391 -12.29 41.69 -2.76
N THR A 392 -12.25 40.70 -3.61
CA THR A 392 -12.70 39.35 -3.24
C THR A 392 -11.66 38.38 -3.74
N VAL A 393 -11.25 37.47 -2.88
CA VAL A 393 -10.39 36.33 -3.23
C VAL A 393 -11.08 35.04 -2.85
N TYR A 394 -10.73 33.98 -3.55
CA TYR A 394 -11.31 32.66 -3.37
C TYR A 394 -10.22 31.65 -3.08
N PHE A 395 -10.63 30.61 -2.34
CA PHE A 395 -9.79 29.44 -2.06
C PHE A 395 -10.62 28.20 -2.33
N ASP A 396 -10.13 27.33 -3.17
CA ASP A 396 -10.79 26.05 -3.39
C ASP A 396 -10.74 25.22 -2.12
N ILE A 397 -11.81 24.49 -1.85
CA ILE A 397 -11.89 23.58 -0.71
C ILE A 397 -12.02 22.17 -1.24
N THR A 398 -11.08 21.33 -0.86
CA THR A 398 -11.13 19.89 -1.09
C THR A 398 -11.52 19.20 0.21
N LEU A 399 -12.57 18.39 0.15
CA LEU A 399 -12.98 17.53 1.26
C LEU A 399 -12.39 16.14 1.04
N LYS A 400 -11.72 15.61 2.05
CA LYS A 400 -11.30 14.21 2.09
C LYS A 400 -12.02 13.50 3.22
N ASN A 401 -12.61 12.34 2.92
CA ASN A 401 -13.31 11.50 3.89
C ASN A 401 -14.42 12.24 4.67
N MET A 402 -15.05 13.19 4.03
CA MET A 402 -16.12 14.01 4.57
C MET A 402 -17.16 14.27 3.49
N SER A 403 -18.42 14.10 3.81
CA SER A 403 -19.52 14.41 2.90
C SER A 403 -19.85 15.90 2.88
N ASP A 404 -20.59 16.32 1.87
CA ASP A 404 -21.12 17.68 1.78
C ASP A 404 -22.04 18.04 2.95
N GLU A 405 -22.81 17.07 3.45
CA GLU A 405 -23.72 17.27 4.58
C GLU A 405 -22.94 17.49 5.88
N GLU A 406 -21.86 16.75 6.08
CA GLU A 406 -20.97 16.93 7.24
C GLU A 406 -20.28 18.29 7.21
N PHE A 407 -19.96 18.78 6.02
CA PHE A 407 -19.28 20.06 5.81
C PHE A 407 -20.22 21.28 5.85
N ALA A 408 -21.53 21.11 5.77
CA ALA A 408 -22.50 22.21 5.64
C ALA A 408 -22.44 23.24 6.77
N ASP A 409 -21.99 22.84 7.96
CA ASP A 409 -21.85 23.72 9.12
C ASP A 409 -20.45 24.36 9.25
N ALA A 410 -19.60 24.21 8.26
CA ALA A 410 -18.25 24.78 8.28
C ALA A 410 -18.24 26.32 8.32
N ARG A 411 -17.21 26.86 8.95
CA ARG A 411 -17.02 28.31 9.11
C ARG A 411 -15.59 28.69 8.76
N GLY A 412 -15.43 29.76 8.01
CA GLY A 412 -14.14 30.37 7.74
C GLY A 412 -13.65 31.22 8.92
N CYS A 413 -12.38 31.08 9.25
CA CYS A 413 -11.72 31.88 10.29
C CYS A 413 -10.60 32.70 9.60
N PHE A 414 -10.78 34.01 9.54
CA PHE A 414 -9.85 34.93 8.89
C PHE A 414 -9.17 35.79 9.93
N GLY A 415 -7.84 35.85 9.89
CA GLY A 415 -7.04 36.64 10.83
C GLY A 415 -7.01 36.10 12.27
N GLY A 416 -7.53 34.92 12.53
CA GLY A 416 -7.58 34.33 13.87
C GLY A 416 -8.26 32.97 13.93
N ASP A 417 -8.56 32.52 15.14
CA ASP A 417 -9.15 31.20 15.39
C ASP A 417 -10.68 31.20 15.45
N GLU A 418 -11.29 32.38 15.48
CA GLU A 418 -12.76 32.51 15.57
C GLU A 418 -13.38 32.68 14.18
N PRO A 419 -14.61 32.19 13.97
CA PRO A 419 -15.34 32.41 12.73
C PRO A 419 -15.49 33.89 12.40
N ASP A 420 -15.19 34.24 11.16
CA ASP A 420 -15.28 35.60 10.67
C ASP A 420 -16.31 35.70 9.52
N LEU A 421 -17.16 36.72 9.55
CA LEU A 421 -18.14 36.99 8.50
C LEU A 421 -17.50 37.35 7.16
N LEU A 422 -16.22 37.74 7.16
CA LEU A 422 -15.47 38.06 5.95
C LEU A 422 -15.07 36.81 5.18
N ALA A 423 -15.04 35.63 5.82
CA ALA A 423 -14.72 34.35 5.21
C ALA A 423 -15.97 33.50 5.01
N SER A 424 -16.62 33.65 3.88
CA SER A 424 -17.86 32.95 3.55
C SER A 424 -17.59 31.65 2.79
N ILE A 425 -18.22 30.56 3.20
CA ILE A 425 -18.11 29.26 2.53
C ILE A 425 -19.32 29.08 1.60
N ILE A 426 -19.06 28.81 0.34
CA ILE A 426 -20.06 28.73 -0.71
C ILE A 426 -19.91 27.43 -1.48
N LYS A 427 -21.03 26.73 -1.72
CA LYS A 427 -21.05 25.60 -2.66
C LYS A 427 -21.35 26.12 -4.06
N THR A 428 -20.49 25.79 -5.01
CA THR A 428 -20.63 26.10 -6.43
C THR A 428 -20.90 24.81 -7.23
N ASP A 429 -21.19 24.96 -8.51
CA ASP A 429 -21.32 23.79 -9.43
C ASP A 429 -19.99 23.02 -9.58
N TYR A 430 -18.86 23.60 -9.21
CA TYR A 430 -17.52 23.03 -9.32
C TYR A 430 -16.94 22.54 -7.98
N GLY A 431 -17.67 22.69 -6.88
CA GLY A 431 -17.23 22.31 -5.55
C GLY A 431 -17.38 23.42 -4.51
N TRP A 432 -16.77 23.23 -3.36
CA TRP A 432 -16.79 24.20 -2.29
C TRP A 432 -15.67 25.22 -2.45
N VAL A 433 -15.96 26.47 -2.14
CA VAL A 433 -14.99 27.55 -2.11
C VAL A 433 -15.14 28.39 -0.84
N CYS A 434 -14.05 28.86 -0.28
CA CYS A 434 -14.07 29.92 0.72
C CYS A 434 -13.82 31.26 0.02
N MET A 435 -14.75 32.15 0.16
CA MET A 435 -14.67 33.51 -0.37
C MET A 435 -14.33 34.46 0.78
N VAL A 436 -13.21 35.15 0.66
CA VAL A 436 -12.84 36.26 1.54
C VAL A 436 -13.10 37.54 0.78
N CYS A 437 -14.08 38.32 1.25
CA CYS A 437 -14.57 39.46 0.49
C CYS A 437 -14.63 40.74 1.33
N ASP A 438 -14.51 41.84 0.61
CA ASP A 438 -14.76 43.24 1.03
C ASP A 438 -14.06 43.65 2.32
N THR A 439 -12.83 43.13 2.45
CA THR A 439 -12.02 43.46 3.62
C THR A 439 -11.29 44.76 3.42
N GLU A 440 -11.62 45.74 4.21
CA GLU A 440 -10.71 46.80 4.49
C GLU A 440 -9.68 46.33 5.52
N PHE A 441 -8.66 45.58 5.11
CA PHE A 441 -7.58 45.24 6.03
C PHE A 441 -6.31 46.04 5.73
N SER A 442 -5.62 46.40 6.78
CA SER A 442 -4.36 47.09 6.70
C SER A 442 -3.33 46.27 5.91
N VAL A 443 -2.57 46.93 5.08
CA VAL A 443 -1.46 46.36 4.29
C VAL A 443 -0.25 46.03 5.17
N THR A 444 -0.42 45.82 6.43
CA THR A 444 0.70 45.41 7.28
C THR A 444 1.08 43.96 7.01
N TYR A 445 2.39 43.70 7.03
CA TYR A 445 3.00 42.40 6.88
C TYR A 445 2.70 41.44 8.04
N ASP A 446 1.62 41.68 8.76
CA ASP A 446 1.32 40.88 9.93
C ASP A 446 0.82 39.51 9.57
N THR A 447 1.22 38.57 10.40
CA THR A 447 0.84 37.18 10.43
C THR A 447 -0.68 36.92 10.56
N ASP A 448 -1.45 38.01 10.70
CA ASP A 448 -2.88 37.97 10.96
C ASP A 448 -3.76 37.75 9.70
N ASN A 449 -3.16 37.69 8.53
CA ASN A 449 -3.89 37.44 7.29
C ASN A 449 -3.93 35.94 6.94
N THR A 450 -4.11 35.10 7.91
CA THR A 450 -4.28 33.68 7.72
C THR A 450 -5.74 33.32 7.56
N LEU A 451 -6.01 32.26 6.80
CA LEU A 451 -7.33 31.68 6.65
C LEU A 451 -7.27 30.21 7.03
N THR A 452 -8.21 29.80 7.87
CA THR A 452 -8.50 28.42 8.17
C THR A 452 -10.01 28.18 8.06
N ILE A 453 -10.42 26.93 7.92
CA ILE A 453 -11.82 26.52 7.99
C ILE A 453 -11.99 25.57 9.15
N LYS A 454 -13.04 25.78 9.94
CA LYS A 454 -13.44 24.89 11.04
C LYS A 454 -14.79 24.27 10.75
N CYS A 455 -14.88 22.96 10.96
CA CYS A 455 -16.13 22.22 10.91
C CYS A 455 -16.16 21.25 12.11
N GLY A 456 -16.87 21.62 13.17
CA GLY A 456 -16.76 20.92 14.45
C GLY A 456 -15.33 20.96 15.00
N ASP A 457 -14.78 19.79 15.25
CA ASP A 457 -13.38 19.64 15.73
C ASP A 457 -12.35 19.57 14.58
N ILE A 458 -12.79 19.58 13.33
CA ILE A 458 -11.92 19.47 12.16
C ILE A 458 -11.50 20.88 11.75
N VAL A 459 -10.18 21.07 11.62
CA VAL A 459 -9.57 22.34 11.18
C VAL A 459 -8.77 22.07 9.91
N SER A 460 -8.90 22.95 8.90
CA SER A 460 -8.14 22.87 7.66
C SER A 460 -6.66 23.20 7.88
N ASN A 461 -5.85 22.97 6.84
CA ASN A 461 -4.56 23.64 6.75
C ASN A 461 -4.74 25.17 6.79
N THR A 462 -3.73 25.86 7.30
CA THR A 462 -3.68 27.32 7.30
C THR A 462 -3.09 27.80 5.98
N VAL A 463 -3.76 28.75 5.33
CA VAL A 463 -3.24 29.41 4.14
C VAL A 463 -3.05 30.90 4.42
N GLN A 464 -2.08 31.50 3.75
CA GLN A 464 -1.86 32.93 3.78
C GLN A 464 -2.77 33.61 2.76
N VAL A 465 -3.59 34.55 3.22
CA VAL A 465 -4.34 35.43 2.34
C VAL A 465 -3.37 36.52 1.85
N LYS A 466 -2.94 36.38 0.61
CA LYS A 466 -1.98 37.32 0.02
C LYS A 466 -2.72 38.51 -0.55
N SER A 467 -2.41 39.70 -0.04
CA SER A 467 -2.71 40.90 -0.77
C SER A 467 -1.60 41.10 -1.82
N ASN A 468 -1.94 41.55 -3.00
CA ASN A 468 -0.93 41.90 -3.98
C ASN A 468 -0.13 43.14 -3.55
N ALA A 469 -0.57 43.76 -2.49
CA ALA A 469 0.10 44.84 -1.82
C ALA A 469 1.17 44.39 -0.81
N ASN A 470 1.46 43.08 -0.72
CA ASN A 470 2.44 42.55 0.23
C ASN A 470 3.85 43.16 0.11
N ARG A 471 4.07 43.98 -0.87
CA ARG A 471 5.31 44.74 -1.02
C ARG A 471 5.03 46.09 -1.62
N PHE A 472 4.46 46.99 -0.84
CA PHE A 472 4.55 48.40 -1.17
C PHE A 472 5.93 48.88 -0.78
N ASN A 473 6.68 49.35 -1.77
CA ASN A 473 7.91 50.05 -1.50
C ASN A 473 7.63 51.55 -1.53
N LYS A 474 7.94 52.23 -0.44
CA LYS A 474 7.91 53.66 -0.37
C LYS A 474 9.17 54.20 -1.06
N VAL A 475 9.00 54.92 -2.15
CA VAL A 475 10.08 55.65 -2.78
C VAL A 475 9.90 57.13 -2.43
N THR A 476 10.80 57.64 -1.60
CA THR A 476 10.85 59.06 -1.29
C THR A 476 11.71 59.75 -2.34
N GLN A 477 11.15 60.70 -3.03
CA GLN A 477 11.87 61.41 -4.05
C GLN A 477 12.43 62.72 -3.47
N GLY A 478 13.74 62.91 -3.65
CA GLY A 478 14.59 64.05 -3.55
C GLY A 478 14.11 65.36 -2.90
N ASP A 479 15.00 66.26 -2.67
CA ASP A 479 15.00 67.36 -1.70
C ASP A 479 13.83 68.38 -1.70
N ASN A 480 12.81 68.21 -2.52
CA ASN A 480 11.73 69.19 -2.59
C ASN A 480 10.30 68.66 -2.70
N THR A 481 10.09 67.40 -2.54
CA THR A 481 8.75 66.92 -2.65
C THR A 481 8.53 65.71 -1.74
N ASN A 482 7.70 65.85 -0.75
CA ASN A 482 7.18 64.79 0.07
C ASN A 482 6.25 63.87 -0.73
N ARG A 483 6.64 63.49 -1.93
CA ARG A 483 5.85 62.60 -2.79
C ARG A 483 6.26 61.16 -2.56
N THR A 484 5.32 60.33 -2.25
CA THR A 484 5.51 58.89 -2.03
C THR A 484 4.84 58.14 -3.17
N VAL A 485 5.59 57.26 -3.81
CA VAL A 485 5.09 56.39 -4.87
C VAL A 485 4.98 54.98 -4.32
N PHE A 486 3.85 54.39 -4.51
CA PHE A 486 3.57 53.00 -4.09
C PHE A 486 3.54 52.12 -5.31
N TYR A 487 4.17 50.99 -5.22
CA TYR A 487 4.06 49.96 -6.24
C TYR A 487 3.97 48.56 -5.59
N THR A 488 3.29 47.68 -6.26
CA THR A 488 3.22 46.26 -5.84
C THR A 488 4.42 45.50 -6.36
N ASN A 489 5.02 44.69 -5.52
CA ASN A 489 6.12 43.81 -5.92
C ASN A 489 5.48 42.42 -6.21
N THR A 490 5.20 42.18 -7.46
CA THR A 490 4.54 40.95 -7.92
C THR A 490 5.48 40.13 -8.77
N SER A 491 5.14 38.87 -9.03
CA SER A 491 5.87 37.99 -9.95
C SER A 491 5.85 38.53 -11.39
N GLN A 492 6.74 38.07 -12.27
CA GLN A 492 6.79 38.56 -13.67
C GLN A 492 5.47 38.35 -14.40
N GLU A 493 4.83 37.23 -14.18
CA GLU A 493 3.56 36.88 -14.81
C GLU A 493 2.42 37.79 -14.33
N GLU A 494 2.46 38.20 -13.09
CA GLU A 494 1.49 39.12 -12.50
C GLU A 494 1.73 40.57 -12.91
N LYS A 495 2.96 40.97 -13.28
CA LYS A 495 3.30 42.34 -13.63
C LYS A 495 2.63 42.87 -14.86
N ASP A 496 2.41 42.00 -15.83
CA ASP A 496 1.71 42.38 -17.05
C ASP A 496 0.25 42.77 -16.78
N ASN A 497 -0.23 42.44 -15.59
CA ASN A 497 -1.60 42.68 -15.14
C ASN A 497 -1.73 43.85 -14.14
N TYR A 498 -0.62 44.36 -13.59
CA TYR A 498 -0.67 45.41 -12.58
C TYR A 498 -0.16 46.73 -13.09
N LYS A 499 -0.99 47.75 -12.92
CA LYS A 499 -0.60 49.15 -13.18
C LYS A 499 -0.15 49.81 -11.87
N LEU A 500 0.70 50.78 -12.00
CA LEU A 500 1.04 51.68 -10.92
C LEU A 500 -0.24 52.27 -10.31
N VAL A 501 -0.34 52.20 -9.01
CA VAL A 501 -1.52 52.68 -8.27
C VAL A 501 -1.56 54.20 -8.27
N SER A 502 -0.39 54.86 -8.24
CA SER A 502 -0.28 56.32 -8.39
C SER A 502 1.06 56.66 -9.00
N THR A 503 1.04 57.55 -9.99
CA THR A 503 2.24 58.16 -10.55
C THR A 503 2.19 59.65 -10.33
N TYR A 504 3.25 60.23 -9.76
CA TYR A 504 3.44 61.65 -9.73
C TYR A 504 4.57 62.00 -10.68
N THR A 505 4.29 62.93 -11.58
CA THR A 505 5.32 63.56 -12.40
C THR A 505 5.89 64.73 -11.59
N VAL A 506 7.19 64.71 -11.41
CA VAL A 506 7.90 65.84 -10.77
C VAL A 506 8.38 66.70 -11.87
N ASP A 507 8.19 68.04 -11.66
CA ASP A 507 8.65 69.08 -12.60
C ASP A 507 10.15 68.99 -12.76
N SER A 508 10.68 68.23 -13.61
CA SER A 508 12.02 68.22 -14.17
C SER A 508 12.85 66.92 -14.13
N GLU A 509 12.47 65.88 -13.45
CA GLU A 509 13.26 64.66 -13.52
C GLU A 509 12.33 63.39 -13.63
N SER A 510 12.57 62.63 -14.66
CA SER A 510 11.91 61.35 -14.81
C SER A 510 12.43 60.36 -13.77
N ILE A 511 11.59 59.89 -12.86
CA ILE A 511 11.89 58.78 -12.01
C ILE A 511 11.85 57.53 -12.89
N SER A 512 12.98 56.88 -13.04
CA SER A 512 12.98 55.56 -13.66
C SER A 512 12.41 54.54 -12.65
N TYR A 513 11.20 54.08 -12.90
CA TYR A 513 10.63 53.00 -12.16
C TYR A 513 11.20 51.69 -12.70
N ASN A 514 11.99 51.01 -11.90
CA ASN A 514 12.26 49.64 -12.17
C ASN A 514 11.02 48.84 -11.72
N TRP A 515 10.18 48.57 -12.66
CA TRP A 515 9.19 47.53 -12.51
C TRP A 515 9.94 46.23 -12.37
N TYR A 516 9.98 45.71 -11.17
CA TYR A 516 10.48 44.36 -11.02
C TYR A 516 9.43 43.39 -11.49
N SER A 517 9.81 42.80 -12.56
CA SER A 517 9.27 41.59 -13.01
C SER A 517 9.64 40.46 -12.03
#